data_ec9c230be663ba2831779f63645c5089
#
_entry.id   ec9c230be663ba2831779f63645c5089
#
_cell.length_a   1.000
_cell.length_b   1.000
_cell.length_c   1.000
_cell.angle_alpha   90.00
_cell.angle_beta   90.00
_cell.angle_gamma   90.00
#
_symmetry.space_group_name_H-M   'P 1'
#
loop_
_entity.id
_entity.type
_entity.pdbx_description
1 polymer ?
#
loop_
_entity_poly.entity_id
_entity_poly.type
_entity_poly.pdbx_seq_one_letter_code
_entity_poly.pdbx_strand_id
1 'polypeptide(L)'
;MMAGRNGWRAIAAMIVVAMAACGRDKETPKAVAHGPVVDSTAPGRAATTNGFKTPESVRYDSVNDVFYVSNINGSPLAKDNNGFISRMKPDGKIDSLELIAGGRDGVTLNAPKGLALIGDTLWATDIDVVRGFNVRTGAAVATVDFAPFHALFLNDICVGGDGALYVTDMGVKASGDSMAHVAGSDRIFRIDASHKATIALASDSLHWPNGITWDKSGNRFIVVPYGKVPQILAWRPGTPQPVIIGYGAGQYDGVEILADRRLIVTSWADSTVSIRDGNVRSAIKGLPSPADIGIDTRRMHIAVPLLTKDRVEIITIPARKEAP
;
A
#
# COMPACT_ATOMS: atom_id res chain seq x y z
N MET A 1 -57.52 36.28 -26.98
CA MET A 1 -57.92 35.66 -28.24
C MET A 1 -56.73 34.92 -28.83
N MET A 2 -56.83 33.61 -28.89
CA MET A 2 -56.48 32.64 -29.95
C MET A 2 -55.15 32.89 -30.67
N ALA A 3 -54.19 32.05 -30.45
CA ALA A 3 -53.89 30.73 -31.08
C ALA A 3 -53.06 30.88 -32.36
N GLY A 4 -52.01 30.09 -32.47
CA GLY A 4 -51.26 29.85 -33.73
C GLY A 4 -49.96 29.11 -33.52
N ARG A 5 -50.04 27.76 -33.44
CA ARG A 5 -48.93 26.78 -33.56
C ARG A 5 -48.51 26.70 -35.05
N ASN A 6 -47.21 26.57 -35.32
CA ASN A 6 -46.58 25.85 -36.45
C ASN A 6 -45.07 26.06 -36.28
N GLY A 7 -44.13 25.17 -36.13
CA GLY A 7 -43.96 23.88 -36.72
C GLY A 7 -42.99 23.99 -37.90
N TRP A 8 -41.64 24.12 -37.65
CA TRP A 8 -40.64 23.99 -38.72
C TRP A 8 -39.63 22.91 -38.37
N ARG A 9 -39.71 21.83 -39.11
CA ARG A 9 -38.71 20.77 -39.15
C ARG A 9 -37.55 21.27 -40.02
N ALA A 10 -36.33 21.34 -39.44
CA ALA A 10 -35.12 21.52 -40.21
C ALA A 10 -34.45 20.15 -40.43
N ILE A 11 -34.31 19.80 -41.67
CA ILE A 11 -33.60 18.62 -42.19
C ILE A 11 -32.10 18.95 -42.11
N ALA A 12 -31.36 18.24 -41.32
CA ALA A 12 -29.89 18.32 -41.30
C ALA A 12 -29.32 17.31 -42.29
N ALA A 13 -28.72 17.80 -43.36
CA ALA A 13 -27.97 17.01 -44.33
C ALA A 13 -26.64 16.54 -43.70
N MET A 14 -26.44 15.22 -43.62
CA MET A 14 -25.16 14.63 -43.30
C MET A 14 -24.21 14.77 -44.49
N ILE A 15 -23.14 15.53 -44.30
CA ILE A 15 -21.94 15.46 -45.14
C ILE A 15 -21.01 14.43 -44.57
N VAL A 16 -20.91 13.26 -45.22
CA VAL A 16 -19.89 12.25 -44.91
C VAL A 16 -18.59 12.66 -45.58
N VAL A 17 -17.65 13.19 -44.80
CA VAL A 17 -16.27 13.36 -45.27
C VAL A 17 -15.50 12.08 -44.89
N ALA A 18 -15.25 11.25 -45.88
CA ALA A 18 -14.35 10.10 -45.73
C ALA A 18 -12.90 10.61 -45.66
N MET A 19 -12.34 10.72 -44.46
CA MET A 19 -10.91 10.84 -44.29
C MET A 19 -10.31 9.42 -44.25
N ALA A 20 -9.54 9.08 -45.26
CA ALA A 20 -8.65 7.92 -45.27
C ALA A 20 -7.53 8.20 -44.26
N ALA A 21 -7.67 7.71 -43.03
CA ALA A 21 -6.60 7.67 -42.07
C ALA A 21 -5.79 6.39 -42.29
N CYS A 22 -4.55 6.53 -42.73
CA CYS A 22 -3.56 5.45 -42.65
C CYS A 22 -3.44 4.99 -41.18
N GLY A 23 -4.10 3.90 -40.87
CA GLY A 23 -4.01 3.23 -39.58
C GLY A 23 -2.62 2.64 -39.40
N ARG A 24 -1.81 3.25 -38.58
CA ARG A 24 -0.80 2.49 -37.86
C ARG A 24 -1.55 1.74 -36.77
N ASP A 25 -1.66 0.43 -36.95
CA ASP A 25 -2.13 -0.48 -35.90
C ASP A 25 -1.28 -0.26 -34.66
N LYS A 26 -1.83 0.43 -33.67
CA LYS A 26 -1.30 0.38 -32.32
C LYS A 26 -1.60 -1.03 -31.82
N GLU A 27 -0.59 -1.91 -31.86
CA GLU A 27 -0.67 -3.20 -31.19
C GLU A 27 -1.09 -2.96 -29.75
N THR A 28 -2.32 -3.38 -29.44
CA THR A 28 -2.78 -3.52 -28.06
C THR A 28 -1.82 -4.47 -27.38
N PRO A 29 -1.22 -4.13 -26.23
CA PRO A 29 -0.33 -5.05 -25.54
C PRO A 29 -1.10 -6.36 -25.33
N LYS A 30 -0.64 -7.46 -25.93
CA LYS A 30 -1.19 -8.79 -25.67
C LYS A 30 -1.12 -9.03 -24.18
N ALA A 31 -2.27 -9.30 -23.57
CA ALA A 31 -2.34 -9.75 -22.19
C ALA A 31 -1.36 -10.91 -22.02
N VAL A 32 -0.30 -10.69 -21.23
CA VAL A 32 0.64 -11.76 -20.91
C VAL A 32 -0.16 -12.81 -20.17
N ALA A 33 -0.19 -14.01 -20.72
CA ALA A 33 -0.93 -15.14 -20.14
C ALA A 33 -0.46 -15.33 -18.69
N HIS A 34 -1.38 -15.14 -17.75
CA HIS A 34 -1.12 -15.44 -16.35
C HIS A 34 -0.86 -16.93 -16.24
N GLY A 35 0.28 -17.31 -15.64
CA GLY A 35 0.54 -18.71 -15.31
C GLY A 35 -0.60 -19.28 -14.46
N PRO A 36 -0.75 -20.60 -14.41
CA PRO A 36 -1.88 -21.25 -13.75
C PRO A 36 -1.98 -20.79 -12.28
N VAL A 37 -3.18 -20.32 -11.90
CA VAL A 37 -3.52 -20.08 -10.50
C VAL A 37 -3.67 -21.44 -9.84
N VAL A 38 -2.70 -21.86 -9.06
CA VAL A 38 -2.84 -23.04 -8.21
C VAL A 38 -3.66 -22.62 -7.00
N ASP A 39 -4.92 -23.04 -6.93
CA ASP A 39 -5.77 -22.86 -5.76
C ASP A 39 -5.14 -23.67 -4.61
N SER A 40 -4.40 -23.02 -3.72
CA SER A 40 -3.92 -23.70 -2.52
C SER A 40 -5.11 -23.80 -1.56
N THR A 41 -5.42 -25.02 -1.13
CA THR A 41 -6.30 -25.28 0.01
C THR A 41 -5.95 -24.31 1.13
N ALA A 42 -6.97 -23.61 1.66
CA ALA A 42 -6.82 -22.47 2.55
C ALA A 42 -5.68 -22.66 3.55
N PRO A 43 -4.65 -21.78 3.54
CA PRO A 43 -3.63 -21.80 4.58
C PRO A 43 -4.33 -21.62 5.91
N GLY A 44 -3.92 -22.38 6.92
CA GLY A 44 -4.56 -22.35 8.22
C GLY A 44 -4.49 -20.95 8.81
N ARG A 45 -5.65 -20.34 9.14
CA ARG A 45 -5.70 -19.17 9.97
C ARG A 45 -5.16 -19.55 11.35
N ALA A 46 -4.06 -18.93 11.76
CA ALA A 46 -3.46 -19.15 13.06
C ALA A 46 -4.20 -18.37 14.15
N ALA A 47 -4.65 -17.14 13.83
CA ALA A 47 -5.45 -16.32 14.74
C ALA A 47 -6.28 -15.28 13.98
N THR A 48 -7.37 -14.81 14.63
CA THR A 48 -8.15 -13.65 14.23
C THR A 48 -8.27 -12.73 15.44
N THR A 49 -7.84 -11.49 15.32
CA THR A 49 -7.85 -10.50 16.40
C THR A 49 -8.74 -9.33 16.03
N ASN A 50 -9.77 -9.09 16.81
CA ASN A 50 -10.70 -7.98 16.68
C ASN A 50 -10.35 -6.85 17.66
N GLY A 51 -10.96 -5.67 17.47
CA GLY A 51 -10.86 -4.55 18.41
C GLY A 51 -9.96 -3.43 17.93
N PHE A 52 -9.32 -3.57 16.79
CA PHE A 52 -8.63 -2.48 16.09
C PHE A 52 -9.63 -1.45 15.54
N LYS A 53 -9.12 -0.32 15.02
CA LYS A 53 -9.94 0.74 14.41
C LYS A 53 -9.35 1.15 13.07
N THR A 54 -9.95 0.66 11.98
CA THR A 54 -9.43 0.89 10.64
C THR A 54 -7.94 0.57 10.57
N PRO A 55 -7.52 -0.69 10.91
CA PRO A 55 -6.11 -1.08 10.93
C PRO A 55 -5.57 -1.08 9.51
N GLU A 56 -4.41 -0.42 9.33
CA GLU A 56 -3.89 -0.21 7.97
C GLU A 56 -2.56 -0.93 7.73
N SER A 57 -1.62 -0.88 8.66
CA SER A 57 -0.33 -1.57 8.51
C SER A 57 0.00 -2.42 9.72
N VAL A 58 0.72 -3.51 9.48
CA VAL A 58 1.30 -4.35 10.51
C VAL A 58 2.80 -4.48 10.29
N ARG A 59 3.61 -4.22 11.32
CA ARG A 59 5.07 -4.42 11.27
C ARG A 59 5.52 -5.39 12.36
N TYR A 60 6.23 -6.44 11.96
CA TYR A 60 6.82 -7.39 12.91
C TYR A 60 8.16 -6.88 13.43
N ASP A 61 8.27 -6.84 14.74
CA ASP A 61 9.51 -6.61 15.46
C ASP A 61 10.13 -7.95 15.89
N SER A 62 11.15 -8.37 15.17
CA SER A 62 11.82 -9.65 15.45
C SER A 62 12.69 -9.62 16.71
N VAL A 63 13.03 -8.44 17.23
CA VAL A 63 13.82 -8.31 18.45
C VAL A 63 12.93 -8.52 19.67
N ASN A 64 11.81 -7.80 19.73
CA ASN A 64 10.86 -7.85 20.85
C ASN A 64 9.80 -8.95 20.69
N ASP A 65 9.74 -9.65 19.54
CA ASP A 65 8.78 -10.70 19.21
C ASP A 65 7.32 -10.22 19.34
N VAL A 66 7.01 -9.10 18.68
CA VAL A 66 5.69 -8.48 18.67
C VAL A 66 5.35 -7.93 17.29
N PHE A 67 4.08 -7.65 17.08
CA PHE A 67 3.59 -6.85 15.96
C PHE A 67 3.19 -5.46 16.45
N TYR A 68 3.52 -4.42 15.67
CA TYR A 68 2.89 -3.11 15.76
C TYR A 68 1.83 -2.99 14.67
N VAL A 69 0.67 -2.41 15.03
CA VAL A 69 -0.47 -2.25 14.13
C VAL A 69 -0.87 -0.79 14.13
N SER A 70 -0.80 -0.12 12.98
CA SER A 70 -1.32 1.23 12.82
C SER A 70 -2.84 1.22 12.70
N ASN A 71 -3.49 2.19 13.35
CA ASN A 71 -4.94 2.34 13.33
C ASN A 71 -5.28 3.77 12.91
N ILE A 72 -5.90 3.92 11.74
CA ILE A 72 -6.37 5.21 11.23
C ILE A 72 -7.43 5.81 12.14
N ASN A 73 -8.32 4.95 12.70
CA ASN A 73 -9.44 5.32 13.58
C ASN A 73 -10.39 6.36 12.96
N GLY A 74 -10.77 6.16 11.70
CA GLY A 74 -11.70 7.04 10.99
C GLY A 74 -11.30 7.34 9.56
N SER A 75 -11.27 8.61 9.19
CA SER A 75 -10.92 9.02 7.82
C SER A 75 -9.40 9.04 7.61
N PRO A 76 -8.89 8.46 6.50
CA PRO A 76 -7.45 8.41 6.24
C PRO A 76 -6.80 9.76 5.90
N LEU A 77 -7.60 10.83 5.77
CA LEU A 77 -7.14 12.20 5.50
C LEU A 77 -7.50 13.20 6.61
N ALA A 78 -8.16 12.74 7.69
CA ALA A 78 -8.53 13.63 8.79
C ALA A 78 -7.32 13.91 9.69
N LYS A 79 -7.05 15.20 9.93
CA LYS A 79 -6.05 15.65 10.91
C LYS A 79 -6.74 15.92 12.25
N ASP A 80 -7.29 14.86 12.85
CA ASP A 80 -8.14 14.91 14.04
C ASP A 80 -7.43 14.41 15.31
N ASN A 81 -6.16 13.99 15.16
CA ASN A 81 -5.30 13.57 16.27
C ASN A 81 -5.88 12.41 17.09
N ASN A 82 -6.55 11.46 16.43
CA ASN A 82 -7.20 10.31 17.06
C ASN A 82 -6.61 8.95 16.66
N GLY A 83 -5.65 8.95 15.72
CA GLY A 83 -4.95 7.74 15.29
C GLY A 83 -4.10 7.15 16.40
N PHE A 84 -3.83 5.85 16.31
CA PHE A 84 -3.00 5.17 17.31
C PHE A 84 -2.24 3.98 16.72
N ILE A 85 -1.23 3.50 17.45
CA ILE A 85 -0.47 2.29 17.15
C ILE A 85 -0.67 1.30 18.30
N SER A 86 -1.10 0.09 17.95
CA SER A 86 -1.27 -1.02 18.88
C SER A 86 -0.03 -1.90 18.90
N ARG A 87 0.15 -2.65 20.00
CA ARG A 87 1.09 -3.76 20.10
C ARG A 87 0.33 -5.07 20.28
N MET A 88 0.64 -6.05 19.45
CA MET A 88 0.02 -7.36 19.42
C MET A 88 1.10 -8.45 19.51
N LYS A 89 0.84 -9.52 20.26
CA LYS A 89 1.71 -10.69 20.36
C LYS A 89 1.57 -11.57 19.11
N PRO A 90 2.56 -12.45 18.82
CA PRO A 90 2.50 -13.35 17.67
C PRO A 90 1.34 -14.36 17.71
N ASP A 91 0.75 -14.61 18.88
CA ASP A 91 -0.45 -15.44 19.05
C ASP A 91 -1.76 -14.68 18.76
N GLY A 92 -1.68 -13.42 18.39
CA GLY A 92 -2.80 -12.53 18.10
C GLY A 92 -3.35 -11.79 19.30
N LYS A 93 -2.87 -12.01 20.53
CA LYS A 93 -3.34 -11.26 21.69
C LYS A 93 -2.89 -9.82 21.65
N ILE A 94 -3.83 -8.87 21.81
CA ILE A 94 -3.50 -7.46 21.98
C ILE A 94 -2.79 -7.30 23.34
N ASP A 95 -1.55 -6.84 23.31
CA ASP A 95 -0.77 -6.53 24.48
C ASP A 95 -1.04 -5.08 24.96
N SER A 96 -1.14 -4.15 24.00
CA SER A 96 -1.57 -2.77 24.24
C SER A 96 -2.33 -2.27 23.03
N LEU A 97 -3.59 -1.90 23.19
CA LEU A 97 -4.41 -1.41 22.07
C LEU A 97 -3.93 -0.04 21.59
N GLU A 98 -3.64 0.86 22.51
CA GLU A 98 -3.20 2.22 22.24
C GLU A 98 -1.84 2.46 22.90
N LEU A 99 -0.81 1.74 22.40
CA LEU A 99 0.57 1.91 22.90
C LEU A 99 1.09 3.33 22.64
N ILE A 100 0.78 3.86 21.46
CA ILE A 100 1.10 5.22 21.03
C ILE A 100 -0.20 5.80 20.50
N ALA A 101 -0.68 6.91 21.04
CA ALA A 101 -1.96 7.47 20.63
C ALA A 101 -1.92 8.99 20.49
N GLY A 102 -2.52 9.48 19.43
CA GLY A 102 -2.73 10.91 19.21
C GLY A 102 -3.52 11.53 20.38
N GLY A 103 -3.18 12.77 20.71
CA GLY A 103 -3.83 13.51 21.80
C GLY A 103 -3.39 13.11 23.22
N ARG A 104 -2.47 12.15 23.38
CA ARG A 104 -1.94 11.74 24.69
C ARG A 104 -0.44 11.93 24.77
N ASP A 105 0.06 12.26 25.97
CA ASP A 105 1.50 12.34 26.30
C ASP A 105 2.31 13.21 25.33
N GLY A 106 1.69 14.25 24.77
CA GLY A 106 2.32 15.14 23.78
C GLY A 106 2.45 14.53 22.37
N VAL A 107 1.88 13.36 22.14
CA VAL A 107 1.87 12.71 20.81
C VAL A 107 0.84 13.39 19.91
N THR A 108 1.27 13.71 18.69
CA THR A 108 0.36 14.01 17.56
C THR A 108 0.38 12.83 16.62
N LEU A 109 -0.77 12.24 16.33
CA LEU A 109 -0.92 11.13 15.39
C LEU A 109 -2.36 11.15 14.83
N ASN A 110 -2.50 11.38 13.53
CA ASN A 110 -3.82 11.58 12.91
C ASN A 110 -4.36 10.28 12.30
N ALA A 111 -3.75 9.86 11.20
CA ALA A 111 -4.19 8.70 10.43
C ALA A 111 -2.97 7.85 10.02
N PRO A 112 -2.31 7.18 11.00
CA PRO A 112 -1.11 6.41 10.73
C PRO A 112 -1.38 5.26 9.76
N LYS A 113 -0.44 5.07 8.83
CA LYS A 113 -0.48 4.01 7.81
C LYS A 113 0.77 3.17 7.89
N GLY A 114 1.58 3.13 6.82
CA GLY A 114 2.77 2.32 6.75
C GLY A 114 3.72 2.45 7.93
N LEU A 115 4.33 1.35 8.34
CA LEU A 115 5.20 1.24 9.50
C LEU A 115 6.58 0.69 9.11
N ALA A 116 7.65 1.29 9.63
CA ALA A 116 9.02 0.77 9.53
C ALA A 116 9.76 0.85 10.86
N LEU A 117 10.74 -0.05 11.06
CA LEU A 117 11.58 -0.09 12.27
C LEU A 117 13.04 0.18 11.92
N ILE A 118 13.67 1.12 12.65
CA ILE A 118 15.11 1.31 12.66
C ILE A 118 15.58 1.34 14.13
N GLY A 119 16.26 0.30 14.56
CA GLY A 119 16.61 0.14 15.97
C GLY A 119 15.37 0.16 16.87
N ASP A 120 15.36 1.01 17.88
CA ASP A 120 14.23 1.20 18.80
C ASP A 120 13.21 2.26 18.32
N THR A 121 13.33 2.74 17.10
CA THR A 121 12.42 3.75 16.55
C THR A 121 11.44 3.11 15.55
N LEU A 122 10.16 3.21 15.87
CA LEU A 122 9.06 2.90 14.97
C LEU A 122 8.68 4.16 14.20
N TRP A 123 8.82 4.10 12.90
CA TRP A 123 8.42 5.16 11.98
C TRP A 123 7.03 4.86 11.42
N ALA A 124 6.19 5.88 11.35
CA ALA A 124 4.84 5.80 10.81
C ALA A 124 4.59 6.94 9.83
N THR A 125 4.01 6.65 8.69
CA THR A 125 3.45 7.69 7.81
C THR A 125 2.14 8.21 8.39
N ASP A 126 1.93 9.55 8.36
CA ASP A 126 0.75 10.20 8.90
C ASP A 126 0.34 11.37 7.99
N ILE A 127 -0.42 11.05 6.93
CA ILE A 127 -0.96 11.96 5.91
C ILE A 127 0.15 12.66 5.11
N ASP A 128 0.75 13.71 5.65
CA ASP A 128 1.76 14.55 5.00
C ASP A 128 3.04 14.72 5.86
N VAL A 129 3.17 13.89 6.89
CA VAL A 129 4.36 13.81 7.75
C VAL A 129 4.76 12.36 7.99
N VAL A 130 6.01 12.12 8.35
CA VAL A 130 6.49 10.84 8.91
C VAL A 130 6.90 11.08 10.35
N ARG A 131 6.39 10.24 11.25
CA ARG A 131 6.64 10.36 12.70
C ARG A 131 7.46 9.20 13.21
N GLY A 132 8.44 9.48 14.05
CA GLY A 132 9.25 8.48 14.75
C GLY A 132 8.86 8.40 16.22
N PHE A 133 8.71 7.18 16.73
CA PHE A 133 8.35 6.89 18.12
C PHE A 133 9.32 5.86 18.71
N ASN A 134 9.68 6.03 19.97
CA ASN A 134 10.43 5.01 20.69
C ASN A 134 9.49 3.84 21.05
N VAL A 135 9.79 2.61 20.62
CA VAL A 135 8.91 1.44 20.79
C VAL A 135 8.73 1.00 22.26
N ARG A 136 9.64 1.40 23.17
CA ARG A 136 9.58 1.01 24.58
C ARG A 136 8.73 1.98 25.39
N THR A 137 8.84 3.27 25.09
CA THR A 137 8.21 4.34 25.87
C THR A 137 6.97 4.92 25.22
N GLY A 138 6.79 4.73 23.91
CA GLY A 138 5.75 5.38 23.11
C GLY A 138 6.04 6.86 22.80
N ALA A 139 7.13 7.42 23.33
CA ALA A 139 7.45 8.83 23.18
C ALA A 139 7.77 9.18 21.72
N ALA A 140 7.27 10.33 21.25
CA ALA A 140 7.66 10.89 19.97
C ALA A 140 9.14 11.32 20.01
N VAL A 141 9.92 10.90 19.01
CA VAL A 141 11.37 11.18 18.92
C VAL A 141 11.74 11.99 17.68
N ALA A 142 10.89 11.95 16.63
CA ALA A 142 11.15 12.69 15.40
C ALA A 142 9.84 12.99 14.65
N THR A 143 9.88 14.04 13.84
CA THR A 143 8.86 14.34 12.82
C THR A 143 9.56 14.87 11.58
N VAL A 144 9.23 14.30 10.42
CA VAL A 144 9.71 14.76 9.12
C VAL A 144 8.51 15.32 8.35
N ASP A 145 8.57 16.62 8.06
CA ASP A 145 7.49 17.34 7.37
C ASP A 145 7.70 17.30 5.84
N PHE A 146 6.64 16.96 5.11
CA PHE A 146 6.63 16.90 3.66
C PHE A 146 5.82 18.03 3.01
N ALA A 147 5.35 19.00 3.79
CA ALA A 147 4.69 20.19 3.26
C ALA A 147 5.56 20.95 2.22
N PRO A 148 6.91 21.07 2.37
CA PRO A 148 7.76 21.67 1.35
C PRO A 148 7.72 20.99 -0.01
N PHE A 149 7.34 19.71 -0.05
CA PHE A 149 7.20 18.92 -1.27
C PHE A 149 5.76 18.84 -1.76
N HIS A 150 4.80 19.47 -1.06
CA HIS A 150 3.37 19.36 -1.34
C HIS A 150 2.91 17.90 -1.39
N ALA A 151 3.39 17.07 -0.45
CA ALA A 151 2.92 15.70 -0.30
C ALA A 151 1.44 15.68 0.08
N LEU A 152 0.69 14.73 -0.48
CA LEU A 152 -0.76 14.67 -0.34
C LEU A 152 -1.22 13.50 0.54
N PHE A 153 -0.60 12.33 0.35
CA PHE A 153 -1.03 11.11 1.02
C PHE A 153 0.13 10.13 1.11
N LEU A 154 0.99 10.36 2.11
CA LEU A 154 2.04 9.39 2.43
C LEU A 154 1.38 8.10 2.87
N ASN A 155 1.74 7.00 2.20
CA ASN A 155 1.09 5.73 2.45
C ASN A 155 2.05 4.75 3.13
N ASP A 156 2.88 4.03 2.40
CA ASP A 156 3.75 3.02 2.99
C ASP A 156 5.21 3.51 3.14
N ILE A 157 5.97 2.80 3.98
CA ILE A 157 7.34 3.14 4.34
C ILE A 157 8.17 1.89 4.57
N CYS A 158 9.37 1.83 3.97
CA CYS A 158 10.31 0.75 4.23
C CYS A 158 11.74 1.25 4.39
N VAL A 159 12.62 0.40 4.90
CA VAL A 159 14.07 0.66 5.00
C VAL A 159 14.74 0.17 3.72
N GLY A 160 15.44 1.05 3.02
CA GLY A 160 16.22 0.72 1.83
C GLY A 160 17.55 0.06 2.12
N GLY A 161 18.22 -0.38 1.07
CA GLY A 161 19.54 -1.02 1.18
C GLY A 161 20.67 -0.11 1.67
N ASP A 162 20.46 1.20 1.61
CA ASP A 162 21.35 2.24 2.14
C ASP A 162 21.05 2.65 3.58
N GLY A 163 20.09 1.96 4.24
CA GLY A 163 19.65 2.24 5.60
C GLY A 163 18.73 3.47 5.75
N ALA A 164 18.41 4.16 4.66
CA ALA A 164 17.45 5.25 4.66
C ALA A 164 16.01 4.73 4.60
N LEU A 165 15.05 5.57 5.01
CA LEU A 165 13.64 5.28 4.83
C LEU A 165 13.18 5.73 3.44
N TYR A 166 12.31 4.94 2.84
CA TYR A 166 11.65 5.26 1.57
C TYR A 166 10.15 5.22 1.76
N VAL A 167 9.47 6.26 1.29
CA VAL A 167 8.05 6.54 1.57
C VAL A 167 7.31 6.78 0.27
N THR A 168 6.19 6.11 0.07
CA THR A 168 5.31 6.36 -1.06
C THR A 168 4.35 7.53 -0.78
N ASP A 169 4.13 8.40 -1.77
CA ASP A 169 3.05 9.38 -1.80
C ASP A 169 2.07 8.97 -2.90
N MET A 170 0.91 8.53 -2.50
CA MET A 170 -0.14 8.04 -3.41
C MET A 170 -0.79 9.15 -4.23
N GLY A 171 -0.49 10.43 -3.91
CA GLY A 171 -0.95 11.57 -4.68
C GLY A 171 -2.46 11.79 -4.67
N VAL A 172 -3.15 11.43 -3.59
CA VAL A 172 -4.59 11.62 -3.46
C VAL A 172 -4.94 12.71 -2.45
N LYS A 173 -6.08 13.35 -2.66
CA LYS A 173 -6.65 14.35 -1.75
C LYS A 173 -8.14 14.11 -1.56
N ALA A 174 -8.71 14.71 -0.51
CA ALA A 174 -10.15 14.67 -0.28
C ALA A 174 -10.91 15.35 -1.45
N SER A 175 -12.03 14.73 -1.85
CA SER A 175 -12.94 15.24 -2.89
C SER A 175 -14.37 14.88 -2.49
N GLY A 176 -15.03 15.76 -1.72
CA GLY A 176 -16.30 15.44 -1.06
C GLY A 176 -16.14 14.23 -0.14
N ASP A 177 -17.01 13.25 -0.25
CA ASP A 177 -16.98 12.00 0.53
C ASP A 177 -16.02 10.94 -0.05
N SER A 178 -15.19 11.29 -1.03
CA SER A 178 -14.27 10.39 -1.71
C SER A 178 -12.85 10.95 -1.75
N MET A 179 -11.93 10.16 -2.34
CA MET A 179 -10.57 10.59 -2.64
C MET A 179 -10.39 10.74 -4.16
N ALA A 180 -9.70 11.79 -4.56
CA ALA A 180 -9.34 12.04 -5.95
C ALA A 180 -7.82 12.11 -6.12
N HIS A 181 -7.31 11.41 -7.14
CA HIS A 181 -5.89 11.48 -7.50
C HIS A 181 -5.55 12.81 -8.19
N VAL A 182 -4.37 13.30 -7.91
CA VAL A 182 -3.78 14.49 -8.52
C VAL A 182 -2.67 14.06 -9.48
N ALA A 183 -2.84 14.28 -10.77
CA ALA A 183 -1.83 13.92 -11.76
C ALA A 183 -0.49 14.63 -11.47
N GLY A 184 0.63 13.91 -11.65
CA GLY A 184 1.97 14.43 -11.40
C GLY A 184 2.39 14.44 -9.92
N SER A 185 1.60 13.83 -9.02
CA SER A 185 1.91 13.79 -7.58
C SER A 185 2.38 12.44 -7.07
N ASP A 186 2.44 11.42 -7.91
CA ASP A 186 2.97 10.10 -7.55
C ASP A 186 4.48 10.15 -7.28
N ARG A 187 4.90 9.80 -6.06
CA ARG A 187 6.30 9.94 -5.64
C ARG A 187 6.77 8.82 -4.73
N ILE A 188 8.07 8.64 -4.71
CA ILE A 188 8.79 7.97 -3.64
C ILE A 188 9.75 9.00 -3.05
N PHE A 189 9.65 9.22 -1.75
CA PHE A 189 10.59 10.04 -1.00
C PHE A 189 11.65 9.18 -0.33
N ARG A 190 12.81 9.78 -0.08
CA ARG A 190 13.89 9.23 0.74
C ARG A 190 14.13 10.13 1.95
N ILE A 191 14.21 9.54 3.15
CA ILE A 191 14.58 10.22 4.39
C ILE A 191 15.92 9.64 4.83
N ASP A 192 16.94 10.46 4.92
CA ASP A 192 18.27 10.05 5.37
C ASP A 192 18.40 9.99 6.91
N ALA A 193 19.56 9.56 7.39
CA ALA A 193 19.83 9.44 8.82
C ALA A 193 19.81 10.78 9.58
N SER A 194 19.89 11.92 8.88
CA SER A 194 19.72 13.26 9.47
C SER A 194 18.26 13.74 9.45
N HIS A 195 17.33 12.86 9.08
CA HIS A 195 15.90 13.11 8.89
C HIS A 195 15.59 14.12 7.76
N LYS A 196 16.50 14.29 6.81
CA LYS A 196 16.28 15.12 5.65
C LYS A 196 15.53 14.34 4.58
N ALA A 197 14.36 14.84 4.17
CA ALA A 197 13.59 14.29 3.06
C ALA A 197 14.09 14.82 1.71
N THR A 198 14.03 13.97 0.70
CA THR A 198 14.28 14.30 -0.72
C THR A 198 13.34 13.49 -1.60
N ILE A 199 13.03 13.97 -2.82
CA ILE A 199 12.32 13.19 -3.82
C ILE A 199 13.31 12.19 -4.42
N ALA A 200 13.04 10.88 -4.25
CA ALA A 200 13.84 9.80 -4.83
C ALA A 200 13.34 9.42 -6.24
N LEU A 201 12.02 9.45 -6.44
CA LEU A 201 11.36 9.26 -7.74
C LEU A 201 10.08 10.09 -7.78
N ALA A 202 9.82 10.76 -8.90
CA ALA A 202 8.53 11.35 -9.24
C ALA A 202 8.12 10.86 -10.62
N SER A 203 7.03 10.10 -10.72
CA SER A 203 6.61 9.50 -11.99
C SER A 203 5.17 9.00 -11.93
N ASP A 204 4.35 9.41 -12.88
CA ASP A 204 2.98 8.90 -13.04
C ASP A 204 2.95 7.40 -13.41
N SER A 205 4.10 6.81 -13.80
CA SER A 205 4.23 5.36 -13.97
C SER A 205 4.21 4.56 -12.66
N LEU A 206 4.18 5.23 -11.50
CA LEU A 206 3.95 4.62 -10.20
C LEU A 206 2.47 4.27 -9.98
N HIS A 207 1.54 4.95 -10.66
CA HIS A 207 0.09 4.67 -10.67
C HIS A 207 -0.55 4.60 -9.28
N TRP A 208 -0.43 5.66 -8.49
CA TRP A 208 -0.89 5.74 -7.09
C TRP A 208 -0.10 4.76 -6.20
N PRO A 209 1.21 4.99 -6.01
CA PRO A 209 2.06 4.06 -5.28
C PRO A 209 1.57 3.89 -3.85
N ASN A 210 1.32 2.64 -3.46
CA ASN A 210 0.87 2.24 -2.15
C ASN A 210 2.01 1.46 -1.46
N GLY A 211 1.98 0.15 -1.41
CA GLY A 211 2.99 -0.66 -0.75
C GLY A 211 4.39 -0.55 -1.38
N ILE A 212 5.41 -0.54 -0.52
CA ILE A 212 6.83 -0.52 -0.93
C ILE A 212 7.68 -1.42 -0.03
N THR A 213 8.51 -2.28 -0.61
CA THR A 213 9.47 -3.10 0.13
C THR A 213 10.82 -3.17 -0.58
N TRP A 214 11.91 -3.43 0.17
CA TRP A 214 13.25 -3.56 -0.38
C TRP A 214 13.60 -4.99 -0.76
N ASP A 215 13.78 -5.25 -2.06
CA ASP A 215 14.35 -6.50 -2.59
C ASP A 215 15.88 -6.46 -2.50
N LYS A 216 16.41 -6.96 -1.38
CA LYS A 216 17.87 -7.03 -1.14
C LYS A 216 18.59 -7.79 -2.25
N SER A 217 18.01 -8.90 -2.74
CA SER A 217 18.64 -9.74 -3.77
C SER A 217 18.67 -9.08 -5.13
N GLY A 218 17.65 -8.28 -5.45
CA GLY A 218 17.56 -7.54 -6.70
C GLY A 218 18.18 -6.15 -6.65
N ASN A 219 18.62 -5.69 -5.46
CA ASN A 219 19.09 -4.33 -5.20
C ASN A 219 18.12 -3.28 -5.76
N ARG A 220 16.84 -3.40 -5.37
CA ARG A 220 15.74 -2.60 -5.90
C ARG A 220 14.57 -2.56 -4.93
N PHE A 221 13.69 -1.60 -5.10
CA PHE A 221 12.38 -1.61 -4.46
C PHE A 221 11.37 -2.36 -5.31
N ILE A 222 10.45 -3.05 -4.64
CA ILE A 222 9.19 -3.50 -5.23
C ILE A 222 8.13 -2.53 -4.76
N VAL A 223 7.32 -2.04 -5.71
CA VAL A 223 6.25 -1.07 -5.46
C VAL A 223 4.96 -1.61 -6.05
N VAL A 224 3.88 -1.52 -5.29
CA VAL A 224 2.56 -1.94 -5.75
C VAL A 224 1.59 -0.75 -5.73
N PRO A 225 0.89 -0.49 -6.86
CA PRO A 225 -0.02 0.64 -6.97
C PRO A 225 -1.44 0.28 -6.50
N TYR A 226 -2.12 1.25 -5.88
CA TYR A 226 -3.55 1.16 -5.62
C TYR A 226 -4.41 1.57 -6.83
N GLY A 227 -3.81 2.25 -7.81
CA GLY A 227 -4.49 2.63 -9.06
C GLY A 227 -5.10 1.43 -9.80
N LYS A 228 -5.89 1.71 -10.83
CA LYS A 228 -6.63 0.67 -11.59
C LYS A 228 -5.74 -0.23 -12.46
N VAL A 229 -4.42 -0.06 -12.41
CA VAL A 229 -3.48 -0.85 -13.19
C VAL A 229 -3.03 -2.08 -12.40
N PRO A 230 -3.19 -3.29 -12.95
CA PRO A 230 -2.88 -4.53 -12.22
C PRO A 230 -1.37 -4.88 -12.27
N GLN A 231 -0.50 -3.89 -12.16
CA GLN A 231 0.96 -4.04 -12.33
C GLN A 231 1.67 -4.14 -10.99
N ILE A 232 2.72 -4.94 -10.92
CA ILE A 232 3.70 -4.93 -9.85
C ILE A 232 4.97 -4.35 -10.42
N LEU A 233 5.52 -3.35 -9.75
CA LEU A 233 6.62 -2.55 -10.23
C LEU A 233 7.92 -2.87 -9.48
N ALA A 234 9.04 -2.74 -10.14
CA ALA A 234 10.36 -2.70 -9.52
C ALA A 234 11.06 -1.41 -9.89
N TRP A 235 11.67 -0.76 -8.90
CA TRP A 235 12.42 0.47 -9.12
C TRP A 235 13.80 0.40 -8.47
N ARG A 236 14.83 0.85 -9.20
CA ARG A 236 16.18 1.00 -8.66
C ARG A 236 16.49 2.47 -8.42
N PRO A 237 17.01 2.84 -7.24
CA PRO A 237 17.47 4.21 -7.02
C PRO A 237 18.38 4.72 -8.14
N GLY A 238 18.12 5.96 -8.58
CA GLY A 238 18.85 6.57 -9.69
C GLY A 238 18.30 6.26 -11.08
N THR A 239 17.32 5.36 -11.24
CA THR A 239 16.63 5.19 -12.53
C THR A 239 15.40 6.11 -12.61
N PRO A 240 15.10 6.70 -13.79
CA PRO A 240 14.02 7.68 -13.94
C PRO A 240 12.62 7.07 -13.94
N GLN A 241 12.50 5.75 -14.12
CA GLN A 241 11.24 5.05 -14.23
C GLN A 241 11.30 3.67 -13.58
N PRO A 242 10.19 3.19 -12.97
CA PRO A 242 10.06 1.80 -12.58
C PRO A 242 9.87 0.89 -13.81
N VAL A 243 10.09 -0.39 -13.63
CA VAL A 243 9.82 -1.43 -14.63
C VAL A 243 8.75 -2.39 -14.12
N ILE A 244 7.91 -2.90 -15.01
CA ILE A 244 6.88 -3.88 -14.67
C ILE A 244 7.56 -5.26 -14.49
N ILE A 245 7.30 -5.92 -13.37
CA ILE A 245 7.80 -7.27 -13.05
C ILE A 245 6.71 -8.31 -12.89
N GLY A 246 5.46 -7.90 -12.94
CA GLY A 246 4.33 -8.81 -12.83
C GLY A 246 2.99 -8.11 -12.95
N TYR A 247 1.95 -8.93 -13.03
CA TYR A 247 0.55 -8.50 -13.09
C TYR A 247 -0.30 -9.32 -12.12
N GLY A 248 -1.47 -8.81 -11.73
CA GLY A 248 -2.42 -9.52 -10.88
C GLY A 248 -3.81 -8.90 -10.95
N ALA A 249 -4.53 -8.81 -9.82
CA ALA A 249 -5.88 -8.27 -9.80
C ALA A 249 -5.93 -6.73 -9.78
N GLY A 250 -4.90 -6.08 -9.24
CA GLY A 250 -4.85 -4.62 -9.08
C GLY A 250 -5.37 -4.14 -7.71
N GLN A 251 -5.47 -2.83 -7.55
CA GLN A 251 -5.79 -2.18 -6.27
C GLN A 251 -4.99 -2.82 -5.12
N TYR A 252 -3.67 -2.83 -5.33
CA TYR A 252 -2.77 -3.42 -4.34
C TYR A 252 -2.57 -2.48 -3.17
N ASP A 253 -2.29 -3.09 -2.01
CA ASP A 253 -2.02 -2.35 -0.77
C ASP A 253 -0.63 -2.72 -0.25
N GLY A 254 -0.49 -3.79 0.52
CA GLY A 254 0.78 -4.23 1.06
C GLY A 254 1.61 -5.09 0.13
N VAL A 255 2.93 -5.04 0.29
CA VAL A 255 3.89 -5.90 -0.42
C VAL A 255 5.08 -6.26 0.46
N GLU A 256 5.41 -7.56 0.54
CA GLU A 256 6.57 -8.04 1.26
C GLU A 256 7.30 -9.14 0.51
N ILE A 257 8.60 -9.31 0.78
CA ILE A 257 9.45 -10.35 0.21
C ILE A 257 9.93 -11.29 1.31
N LEU A 258 9.68 -12.58 1.13
CA LEU A 258 10.20 -13.62 2.00
C LEU A 258 11.70 -13.87 1.77
N ALA A 259 12.36 -14.45 2.77
CA ALA A 259 13.77 -14.84 2.65
C ALA A 259 14.02 -15.83 1.49
N ASP A 260 13.04 -16.64 1.14
CA ASP A 260 13.06 -17.56 0.01
C ASP A 260 12.70 -16.90 -1.33
N ARG A 261 12.57 -15.56 -1.35
CA ARG A 261 12.29 -14.70 -2.50
C ARG A 261 10.86 -14.77 -3.04
N ARG A 262 9.95 -15.44 -2.37
CA ARG A 262 8.53 -15.33 -2.71
C ARG A 262 8.03 -13.93 -2.39
N LEU A 263 7.26 -13.36 -3.31
CA LEU A 263 6.62 -12.06 -3.15
C LEU A 263 5.20 -12.25 -2.63
N ILE A 264 4.85 -11.52 -1.58
CA ILE A 264 3.51 -11.49 -1.02
C ILE A 264 2.89 -10.14 -1.32
N VAL A 265 1.66 -10.13 -1.85
CA VAL A 265 0.94 -8.92 -2.24
C VAL A 265 -0.51 -9.02 -1.83
N THR A 266 -1.03 -7.98 -1.17
CA THR A 266 -2.45 -7.84 -0.89
C THR A 266 -3.18 -7.13 -2.02
N SER A 267 -4.45 -7.49 -2.25
CA SER A 267 -5.27 -6.90 -3.30
C SER A 267 -6.72 -6.72 -2.83
N TRP A 268 -7.20 -5.49 -2.92
CA TRP A 268 -8.60 -5.16 -2.65
C TRP A 268 -9.52 -5.61 -3.78
N ALA A 269 -9.03 -5.59 -5.03
CA ALA A 269 -9.83 -5.89 -6.22
C ALA A 269 -10.44 -7.30 -6.19
N ASP A 270 -9.73 -8.27 -5.62
CA ASP A 270 -10.17 -9.67 -5.50
C ASP A 270 -10.19 -10.21 -4.07
N SER A 271 -9.97 -9.33 -3.06
CA SER A 271 -9.98 -9.66 -1.63
C SER A 271 -9.02 -10.81 -1.30
N THR A 272 -7.76 -10.71 -1.77
CA THR A 272 -6.76 -11.76 -1.62
C THR A 272 -5.44 -11.28 -1.03
N VAL A 273 -4.71 -12.22 -0.44
CA VAL A 273 -3.25 -12.17 -0.30
C VAL A 273 -2.66 -13.15 -1.30
N SER A 274 -1.92 -12.67 -2.28
CA SER A 274 -1.25 -13.52 -3.28
C SER A 274 0.20 -13.77 -2.90
N ILE A 275 0.64 -15.04 -3.00
CA ILE A 275 2.02 -15.46 -2.82
C ILE A 275 2.55 -15.86 -4.19
N ARG A 276 3.65 -15.25 -4.61
CA ARG A 276 4.25 -15.44 -5.94
C ARG A 276 5.63 -16.06 -5.82
N ASP A 277 5.84 -17.13 -6.56
CA ASP A 277 7.12 -17.81 -6.72
C ASP A 277 7.45 -17.89 -8.21
N GLY A 278 8.22 -16.94 -8.71
CA GLY A 278 8.42 -16.74 -10.14
C GLY A 278 7.08 -16.52 -10.86
N ASN A 279 6.74 -17.42 -11.79
CA ASN A 279 5.50 -17.37 -12.56
C ASN A 279 4.31 -18.07 -11.86
N VAL A 280 4.55 -18.76 -10.74
CA VAL A 280 3.49 -19.43 -9.98
C VAL A 280 2.85 -18.44 -9.02
N ARG A 281 1.53 -18.37 -9.02
CA ARG A 281 0.75 -17.57 -8.08
C ARG A 281 -0.18 -18.48 -7.29
N SER A 282 -0.10 -18.42 -5.98
CA SER A 282 -1.15 -18.94 -5.08
C SER A 282 -1.85 -17.77 -4.40
N ALA A 283 -3.12 -17.91 -4.04
CA ALA A 283 -3.89 -16.83 -3.43
C ALA A 283 -4.69 -17.35 -2.23
N ILE A 284 -4.64 -16.58 -1.15
CA ILE A 284 -5.49 -16.74 0.03
C ILE A 284 -6.68 -15.80 -0.16
N LYS A 285 -7.87 -16.36 -0.29
CA LYS A 285 -9.10 -15.63 -0.63
C LYS A 285 -9.94 -15.30 0.61
N GLY A 286 -10.92 -14.41 0.44
CA GLY A 286 -11.89 -14.08 1.49
C GLY A 286 -11.33 -13.13 2.56
N LEU A 287 -10.40 -12.27 2.16
CA LEU A 287 -9.79 -11.25 2.99
C LEU A 287 -10.22 -9.87 2.50
N PRO A 288 -11.39 -9.34 2.89
CA PRO A 288 -11.89 -8.07 2.39
C PRO A 288 -11.03 -6.90 2.86
N SER A 289 -10.67 -6.01 1.93
CA SER A 289 -9.82 -4.82 2.17
C SER A 289 -8.52 -5.17 2.91
N PRO A 290 -7.73 -6.13 2.39
CA PRO A 290 -6.49 -6.51 3.04
C PRO A 290 -5.46 -5.39 2.79
N ALA A 291 -4.97 -4.77 3.86
CA ALA A 291 -4.08 -3.62 3.79
C ALA A 291 -2.59 -4.04 3.91
N ASP A 292 -1.69 -3.17 4.42
CA ASP A 292 -0.28 -3.46 4.46
C ASP A 292 0.08 -4.54 5.51
N ILE A 293 0.95 -5.46 5.14
CA ILE A 293 1.20 -6.73 5.83
C ILE A 293 2.53 -6.75 6.58
N GLY A 294 2.53 -7.46 7.72
CA GLY A 294 3.76 -7.81 8.44
C GLY A 294 4.06 -9.30 8.40
N ILE A 295 5.34 -9.66 8.34
CA ILE A 295 5.78 -11.05 8.31
C ILE A 295 6.51 -11.42 9.59
N ASP A 296 5.94 -12.35 10.35
CA ASP A 296 6.66 -13.06 11.40
C ASP A 296 7.59 -14.09 10.76
N THR A 297 8.85 -13.71 10.64
CA THR A 297 9.89 -14.55 10.03
C THR A 297 10.29 -15.75 10.88
N ARG A 298 9.93 -15.77 12.18
CA ARG A 298 10.23 -16.90 13.07
C ARG A 298 9.26 -18.04 12.90
N ARG A 299 7.94 -17.70 12.69
CA ARG A 299 6.84 -18.68 12.60
C ARG A 299 6.33 -18.84 11.18
N MET A 300 6.87 -18.05 10.26
CA MET A 300 6.38 -17.97 8.88
C MET A 300 4.88 -17.67 8.83
N HIS A 301 4.48 -16.61 9.55
CA HIS A 301 3.13 -16.09 9.55
C HIS A 301 3.07 -14.73 8.84
N ILE A 302 1.95 -14.49 8.18
CA ILE A 302 1.58 -13.15 7.67
C ILE A 302 0.52 -12.60 8.61
N ALA A 303 0.71 -11.40 9.13
CA ALA A 303 -0.35 -10.64 9.79
C ALA A 303 -0.96 -9.68 8.77
N VAL A 304 -2.27 -9.82 8.54
CA VAL A 304 -3.03 -9.11 7.50
C VAL A 304 -4.09 -8.25 8.17
N PRO A 305 -3.95 -6.92 8.19
CA PRO A 305 -5.00 -6.04 8.65
C PRO A 305 -6.12 -6.02 7.61
N LEU A 306 -7.35 -6.19 8.06
CA LEU A 306 -8.55 -6.06 7.24
C LEU A 306 -9.21 -4.72 7.57
N LEU A 307 -8.84 -3.69 6.83
CA LEU A 307 -9.10 -2.28 7.11
C LEU A 307 -10.58 -1.99 7.42
N THR A 308 -11.51 -2.51 6.62
CA THR A 308 -12.95 -2.29 6.78
C THR A 308 -13.61 -3.27 7.77
N LYS A 309 -12.83 -4.11 8.46
CA LYS A 309 -13.31 -5.13 9.39
C LYS A 309 -12.80 -4.97 10.81
N ASP A 310 -12.02 -3.92 11.08
CA ASP A 310 -11.45 -3.61 12.38
C ASP A 310 -10.74 -4.80 13.05
N ARG A 311 -10.02 -5.59 12.23
CA ARG A 311 -9.35 -6.81 12.70
C ARG A 311 -8.06 -7.12 11.93
N VAL A 312 -7.23 -7.96 12.54
CA VAL A 312 -6.03 -8.53 11.94
C VAL A 312 -6.18 -10.05 11.89
N GLU A 313 -5.88 -10.65 10.73
CA GLU A 313 -5.78 -12.09 10.54
C GLU A 313 -4.32 -12.52 10.56
N ILE A 314 -3.97 -13.53 11.36
CA ILE A 314 -2.65 -14.18 11.31
C ILE A 314 -2.79 -15.47 10.54
N ILE A 315 -2.02 -15.62 9.47
CA ILE A 315 -2.13 -16.72 8.51
C ILE A 315 -0.78 -17.38 8.33
N THR A 316 -0.72 -18.71 8.39
CA THR A 316 0.51 -19.46 8.12
C THR A 316 0.88 -19.38 6.65
N ILE A 317 2.11 -19.01 6.35
CA ILE A 317 2.65 -19.02 4.99
C ILE A 317 2.90 -20.47 4.59
N PRO A 318 2.31 -20.99 3.51
CA PRO A 318 2.56 -22.34 3.07
C PRO A 318 4.04 -22.55 2.74
N ALA A 319 4.58 -23.72 3.07
CA ALA A 319 5.92 -24.08 2.67
C ALA A 319 6.08 -23.99 1.14
N ARG A 320 7.29 -23.66 0.67
CA ARG A 320 7.58 -23.69 -0.76
C ARG A 320 7.44 -25.13 -1.24
N LYS A 321 6.62 -25.34 -2.29
CA LYS A 321 6.58 -26.64 -2.94
C LYS A 321 7.92 -26.86 -3.64
N GLU A 322 8.56 -27.98 -3.36
CA GLU A 322 9.72 -28.40 -4.14
C GLU A 322 9.27 -28.54 -5.61
N ALA A 323 10.09 -28.02 -6.52
CA ALA A 323 9.86 -28.24 -7.94
C ALA A 323 9.98 -29.76 -8.22
N PRO A 324 9.07 -30.38 -8.99
CA PRO A 324 9.12 -31.77 -9.33
C PRO A 324 10.39 -32.11 -10.12
#